data_b542f04c9b5cd6b2d0756241805a93ae
#
_entry.id   b542f04c9b5cd6b2d0756241805a93ae
#
_cell.length_a   1.000
_cell.length_b   1.000
_cell.length_c   1.000
_cell.angle_alpha   90.00
_cell.angle_beta   90.00
_cell.angle_gamma   90.00
#
_symmetry.space_group_name_H-M   'P 1'
#
loop_
_entity.id
_entity.type
_entity.pdbx_description
1 polymer ?
#
loop_
_entity_poly.entity_id
_entity_poly.type
_entity_poly.pdbx_seq_one_letter_code
_entity_poly.pdbx_strand_id
1 'polypeptide(L)'
;IDFFPLLLSYSIVRMDGVDLYVDETKLNDRILEEFKKVNVTLHPYNDIYEDIKKLDASETALIDPMKMNYALYKNIPCKIVEAANPTILMKAMKNDVELENIKEAHIKDGIAITKFMYWIKTRYDKEDITELSSADKLTSLRAAQEGYIRDSFEPLCAFADHAAMMHYSPSKETDVVLKEGAMFLNDTGGGYYEGSTDITRTFILGSIDQDMKKYFTAVVRAMMNLSRANFLYGCHGYNLDVLVRQPIWDLNIDFQCGSGHGVGYLGNVHEPPTGFRWYVVPSKNEHHQLE
;
A
#
# COMPACT_ATOMS: atom_id res chain seq x y z
N ILE A 1 13.27 3.81 -6.13
CA ILE A 1 12.19 2.89 -6.51
C ILE A 1 10.98 3.76 -6.81
N ASP A 2 10.32 3.51 -7.95
CA ASP A 2 9.13 4.25 -8.33
C ASP A 2 8.05 4.11 -7.25
N PHE A 3 7.34 5.18 -6.97
CA PHE A 3 6.30 5.28 -5.95
C PHE A 3 6.74 5.08 -4.48
N PHE A 4 7.99 4.64 -4.23
CA PHE A 4 8.49 4.45 -2.86
C PHE A 4 9.73 5.30 -2.60
N PRO A 5 9.72 6.20 -1.60
CA PRO A 5 10.90 6.98 -1.23
C PRO A 5 11.87 6.14 -0.37
N LEU A 6 12.27 4.97 -0.87
CA LEU A 6 13.11 4.01 -0.17
C LEU A 6 14.40 3.71 -0.94
N LEU A 7 15.47 3.43 -0.21
CA LEU A 7 16.71 2.88 -0.72
C LEU A 7 16.75 1.36 -0.52
N LEU A 8 17.29 0.65 -1.51
CA LEU A 8 17.59 -0.76 -1.35
C LEU A 8 18.73 -0.92 -0.36
N SER A 9 18.52 -1.74 0.66
CA SER A 9 19.52 -2.00 1.71
C SER A 9 19.32 -3.38 2.32
N TYR A 10 20.37 -3.86 2.96
CA TYR A 10 20.32 -4.97 3.91
C TYR A 10 20.79 -4.48 5.26
N SER A 11 20.43 -5.16 6.33
CA SER A 11 20.94 -4.88 7.65
C SER A 11 21.15 -6.15 8.47
N ILE A 12 22.22 -6.14 9.28
CA ILE A 12 22.44 -7.11 10.36
C ILE A 12 22.28 -6.32 11.66
N VAL A 13 21.22 -6.65 12.40
CA VAL A 13 20.88 -5.95 13.65
C VAL A 13 21.39 -6.76 14.83
N ARG A 14 22.19 -6.15 15.69
CA ARG A 14 22.71 -6.72 16.95
C ARG A 14 22.25 -5.90 18.15
N MET A 15 22.54 -6.40 19.34
CA MET A 15 22.18 -5.70 20.58
C MET A 15 22.96 -4.39 20.78
N ASP A 16 24.14 -4.27 20.18
CA ASP A 16 25.07 -3.17 20.32
C ASP A 16 25.16 -2.25 19.10
N GLY A 17 24.52 -2.59 17.98
CA GLY A 17 24.54 -1.78 16.78
C GLY A 17 23.91 -2.45 15.56
N VAL A 18 24.02 -1.75 14.44
CA VAL A 18 23.48 -2.19 13.16
C VAL A 18 24.56 -2.07 12.09
N ASP A 19 24.83 -3.15 11.37
CA ASP A 19 25.54 -3.09 10.09
C ASP A 19 24.53 -2.85 8.97
N LEU A 20 24.64 -1.70 8.30
CA LEU A 20 23.73 -1.31 7.20
C LEU A 20 24.49 -1.35 5.86
N TYR A 21 24.03 -2.19 4.97
CA TYR A 21 24.58 -2.37 3.63
C TYR A 21 23.75 -1.56 2.62
N VAL A 22 24.30 -0.48 2.12
CA VAL A 22 23.59 0.50 1.30
C VAL A 22 24.53 1.18 0.29
N ASP A 23 23.99 1.75 -0.76
CA ASP A 23 24.73 2.64 -1.65
C ASP A 23 24.94 4.00 -0.97
N GLU A 24 26.12 4.20 -0.41
CA GLU A 24 26.49 5.41 0.36
C GLU A 24 26.40 6.70 -0.46
N THR A 25 26.52 6.63 -1.78
CA THR A 25 26.41 7.81 -2.66
C THR A 25 25.03 8.47 -2.62
N LYS A 26 24.04 7.79 -2.06
CA LYS A 26 22.67 8.26 -1.88
C LYS A 26 22.40 8.87 -0.50
N LEU A 27 23.39 8.85 0.37
CA LEU A 27 23.31 9.39 1.73
C LEU A 27 23.94 10.78 1.77
N ASN A 28 23.38 11.69 2.55
CA ASN A 28 23.95 13.00 2.82
C ASN A 28 24.57 13.07 4.20
N ASP A 29 25.39 14.10 4.45
CA ASP A 29 26.13 14.28 5.69
C ASP A 29 25.23 14.26 6.94
N ARG A 30 24.02 14.82 6.85
CA ARG A 30 23.06 14.83 7.95
C ARG A 30 22.65 13.40 8.33
N ILE A 31 22.37 12.54 7.37
CA ILE A 31 22.01 11.12 7.61
C ILE A 31 23.20 10.38 8.20
N LEU A 32 24.40 10.63 7.69
CA LEU A 32 25.63 10.00 8.20
C LEU A 32 25.90 10.38 9.68
N GLU A 33 25.63 11.62 10.06
CA GLU A 33 25.74 12.05 11.45
C GLU A 33 24.69 11.39 12.35
N GLU A 34 23.44 11.26 11.90
CA GLU A 34 22.40 10.56 12.65
C GLU A 34 22.73 9.08 12.86
N PHE A 35 23.25 8.41 11.84
CA PHE A 35 23.65 7.01 11.95
C PHE A 35 24.75 6.78 12.99
N LYS A 36 25.71 7.68 13.09
CA LYS A 36 26.75 7.62 14.12
C LYS A 36 26.20 7.68 15.55
N LYS A 37 25.13 8.46 15.76
CA LYS A 37 24.50 8.61 17.10
C LYS A 37 23.82 7.32 17.59
N VAL A 38 23.41 6.44 16.65
CA VAL A 38 22.65 5.22 16.95
C VAL A 38 23.42 3.94 16.63
N ASN A 39 24.74 4.02 16.57
CA ASN A 39 25.65 2.90 16.31
C ASN A 39 25.33 2.12 15.02
N VAL A 40 25.07 2.84 13.93
CA VAL A 40 24.95 2.25 12.60
C VAL A 40 26.30 2.32 11.88
N THR A 41 26.83 1.17 11.50
CA THR A 41 28.02 1.04 10.65
C THR A 41 27.58 0.83 9.20
N LEU A 42 28.15 1.62 8.29
CA LEU A 42 27.82 1.53 6.87
C LEU A 42 28.79 0.58 6.14
N HIS A 43 28.24 -0.17 5.20
CA HIS A 43 28.98 -1.06 4.32
C HIS A 43 28.45 -0.91 2.89
N PRO A 44 29.28 -1.14 1.86
CA PRO A 44 28.82 -1.22 0.48
C PRO A 44 27.72 -2.28 0.30
N TYR A 45 26.70 -1.95 -0.49
CA TYR A 45 25.49 -2.77 -0.64
C TYR A 45 25.74 -4.26 -0.84
N ASN A 46 26.73 -4.62 -1.67
CA ASN A 46 27.00 -6.02 -2.01
C ASN A 46 27.88 -6.76 -1.01
N ASP A 47 28.50 -6.08 -0.07
CA ASP A 47 29.41 -6.71 0.92
C ASP A 47 28.66 -7.64 1.86
N ILE A 48 27.35 -7.51 1.99
CA ILE A 48 26.48 -8.41 2.77
C ILE A 48 26.70 -9.89 2.38
N TYR A 49 26.95 -10.20 1.10
CA TYR A 49 27.11 -11.56 0.61
C TYR A 49 28.40 -12.22 1.09
N GLU A 50 29.41 -11.44 1.43
CA GLU A 50 30.66 -11.93 2.02
C GLU A 50 30.65 -11.84 3.55
N ASP A 51 30.04 -10.78 4.11
CA ASP A 51 30.03 -10.57 5.55
C ASP A 51 29.09 -11.53 6.28
N ILE A 52 27.98 -11.92 5.67
CA ILE A 52 27.06 -12.92 6.23
C ILE A 52 27.78 -14.26 6.54
N LYS A 53 28.80 -14.61 5.74
CA LYS A 53 29.61 -15.83 5.93
C LYS A 53 30.56 -15.77 7.11
N LYS A 54 30.83 -14.57 7.62
CA LYS A 54 31.77 -14.29 8.73
C LYS A 54 31.08 -14.20 10.09
N LEU A 55 29.76 -14.40 10.14
CA LEU A 55 29.05 -14.46 11.42
C LEU A 55 29.65 -15.55 12.30
N ASP A 56 29.75 -15.28 13.59
CA ASP A 56 30.29 -16.25 14.54
C ASP A 56 29.36 -17.47 14.64
N ALA A 57 29.92 -18.66 14.49
CA ALA A 57 29.18 -19.92 14.56
C ALA A 57 28.48 -20.16 15.91
N SER A 58 28.91 -19.47 16.98
CA SER A 58 28.28 -19.50 18.30
C SER A 58 27.05 -18.60 18.42
N GLU A 59 26.84 -17.68 17.48
CA GLU A 59 25.69 -16.79 17.45
C GLU A 59 24.40 -17.53 17.04
N THR A 60 23.28 -16.82 17.14
CA THR A 60 21.98 -17.28 16.64
C THR A 60 21.35 -16.16 15.81
N ALA A 61 21.05 -16.45 14.55
CA ALA A 61 20.40 -15.52 13.65
C ALA A 61 18.90 -15.78 13.59
N LEU A 62 18.08 -14.75 13.84
CA LEU A 62 16.65 -14.76 13.57
C LEU A 62 16.42 -14.30 12.14
N ILE A 63 15.69 -15.06 11.37
CA ILE A 63 15.39 -14.79 9.98
C ILE A 63 13.94 -15.08 9.64
N ASP A 64 13.35 -14.23 8.81
CA ASP A 64 12.08 -14.51 8.15
C ASP A 64 12.35 -15.21 6.81
N PRO A 65 12.14 -16.53 6.70
CA PRO A 65 12.46 -17.29 5.48
C PRO A 65 11.58 -16.88 4.28
N MET A 66 10.42 -16.26 4.55
CA MET A 66 9.54 -15.78 3.50
C MET A 66 10.00 -14.45 2.88
N LYS A 67 10.95 -13.76 3.52
CA LYS A 67 11.44 -12.44 3.11
C LYS A 67 12.92 -12.44 2.78
N MET A 68 13.66 -13.43 3.24
CA MET A 68 15.10 -13.47 3.05
C MET A 68 15.50 -13.99 1.67
N ASN A 69 16.50 -13.33 1.09
CA ASN A 69 17.15 -13.81 -0.13
C ASN A 69 17.83 -15.16 0.13
N TYR A 70 17.54 -16.17 -0.72
CA TYR A 70 18.08 -17.53 -0.58
C TYR A 70 19.61 -17.58 -0.62
N ALA A 71 20.26 -16.71 -1.40
CA ALA A 71 21.73 -16.68 -1.47
C ALA A 71 22.35 -16.22 -0.14
N LEU A 72 21.68 -15.37 0.63
CA LEU A 72 22.10 -15.02 1.98
C LEU A 72 21.80 -16.15 2.96
N TYR A 73 20.56 -16.67 2.95
CA TYR A 73 20.10 -17.73 3.84
C TYR A 73 21.07 -18.93 3.89
N LYS A 74 21.42 -19.46 2.72
CA LYS A 74 22.29 -20.64 2.62
C LYS A 74 23.74 -20.45 3.07
N ASN A 75 24.17 -19.21 3.26
CA ASN A 75 25.53 -18.86 3.63
C ASN A 75 25.67 -18.41 5.10
N ILE A 76 24.63 -18.47 5.90
CA ILE A 76 24.68 -18.19 7.34
C ILE A 76 25.37 -19.36 8.04
N PRO A 77 26.50 -19.13 8.74
CA PRO A 77 27.27 -20.20 9.37
C PRO A 77 26.78 -20.59 10.76
N CYS A 78 25.92 -19.76 11.38
CA CYS A 78 25.47 -19.93 12.74
C CYS A 78 24.08 -20.60 12.82
N LYS A 79 23.59 -20.85 14.04
CA LYS A 79 22.25 -21.39 14.27
C LYS A 79 21.19 -20.43 13.75
N ILE A 80 20.23 -20.95 12.97
CA ILE A 80 19.10 -20.20 12.46
C ILE A 80 17.86 -20.47 13.32
N VAL A 81 17.14 -19.39 13.68
CA VAL A 81 15.77 -19.41 14.20
C VAL A 81 14.88 -18.78 13.14
N GLU A 82 13.97 -19.57 12.60
CA GLU A 82 13.00 -19.10 11.62
C GLU A 82 11.77 -18.53 12.33
N ALA A 83 11.51 -17.26 12.12
CA ALA A 83 10.32 -16.57 12.63
C ALA A 83 10.02 -15.34 11.77
N ALA A 84 8.78 -14.83 11.85
CA ALA A 84 8.40 -13.58 11.23
C ALA A 84 9.30 -12.44 11.70
N ASN A 85 9.65 -11.53 10.78
CA ASN A 85 10.46 -10.36 11.13
C ASN A 85 9.67 -9.45 12.08
N PRO A 86 10.14 -9.24 13.34
CA PRO A 86 9.41 -8.46 14.34
C PRO A 86 9.21 -7.00 13.94
N THR A 87 10.08 -6.45 13.09
CA THR A 87 9.98 -5.06 12.65
C THR A 87 8.75 -4.80 11.77
N ILE A 88 8.16 -5.84 11.16
CA ILE A 88 6.93 -5.71 10.37
C ILE A 88 5.78 -5.24 11.26
N LEU A 89 5.57 -5.92 12.40
CA LEU A 89 4.51 -5.53 13.34
C LEU A 89 4.83 -4.19 14.02
N MET A 90 6.08 -3.99 14.46
CA MET A 90 6.50 -2.72 15.07
C MET A 90 6.25 -1.51 14.16
N LYS A 91 6.48 -1.67 12.85
CA LYS A 91 6.21 -0.63 11.85
C LYS A 91 4.71 -0.44 11.60
N ALA A 92 3.93 -1.53 11.62
CA ALA A 92 2.49 -1.48 11.39
C ALA A 92 1.74 -0.76 12.52
N MET A 93 2.22 -0.84 13.74
CA MET A 93 1.70 -0.10 14.90
C MET A 93 2.23 1.34 14.87
N LYS A 94 1.35 2.28 14.47
CA LYS A 94 1.70 3.70 14.37
C LYS A 94 1.70 4.35 15.75
N ASN A 95 2.70 5.18 16.01
CA ASN A 95 2.73 6.03 17.19
C ASN A 95 1.81 7.26 17.01
N ASP A 96 1.61 8.01 18.09
CA ASP A 96 0.68 9.16 18.09
C ASP A 96 1.05 10.22 17.04
N VAL A 97 2.34 10.45 16.80
CA VAL A 97 2.80 11.42 15.79
C VAL A 97 2.47 10.93 14.39
N GLU A 98 2.72 9.66 14.10
CA GLU A 98 2.37 9.06 12.81
C GLU A 98 0.86 9.06 12.58
N LEU A 99 0.05 8.79 13.62
CA LEU A 99 -1.42 8.82 13.52
C LEU A 99 -1.94 10.22 13.19
N GLU A 100 -1.44 11.27 13.84
CA GLU A 100 -1.86 12.64 13.53
C GLU A 100 -1.41 13.05 12.13
N ASN A 101 -0.20 12.70 11.74
CA ASN A 101 0.30 12.96 10.38
C ASN A 101 -0.52 12.25 9.31
N ILE A 102 -0.86 10.96 9.50
CA ILE A 102 -1.72 10.22 8.56
C ILE A 102 -3.09 10.88 8.40
N LYS A 103 -3.68 11.40 9.47
CA LYS A 103 -4.94 12.16 9.39
C LYS A 103 -4.78 13.40 8.51
N GLU A 104 -3.68 14.15 8.68
CA GLU A 104 -3.39 15.33 7.87
C GLU A 104 -3.19 14.96 6.40
N ALA A 105 -2.43 13.89 6.09
CA ALA A 105 -2.25 13.39 4.73
C ALA A 105 -3.60 13.05 4.07
N HIS A 106 -4.52 12.42 4.80
CA HIS A 106 -5.85 12.08 4.30
C HIS A 106 -6.75 13.31 4.11
N ILE A 107 -6.59 14.37 4.91
CA ILE A 107 -7.29 15.63 4.68
C ILE A 107 -6.81 16.28 3.39
N LYS A 108 -5.49 16.37 3.18
CA LYS A 108 -4.89 16.92 1.95
C LYS A 108 -5.34 16.15 0.71
N ASP A 109 -5.28 14.82 0.75
CA ASP A 109 -5.72 14.00 -0.37
C ASP A 109 -7.24 14.06 -0.57
N GLY A 110 -8.02 14.10 0.52
CA GLY A 110 -9.46 14.32 0.47
C GLY A 110 -9.85 15.61 -0.24
N ILE A 111 -9.07 16.69 -0.06
CA ILE A 111 -9.25 17.95 -0.79
C ILE A 111 -8.99 17.76 -2.28
N ALA A 112 -7.89 17.06 -2.65
CA ALA A 112 -7.56 16.78 -4.05
C ALA A 112 -8.65 15.95 -4.73
N ILE A 113 -9.07 14.85 -4.11
CA ILE A 113 -10.17 13.98 -4.59
C ILE A 113 -11.49 14.75 -4.70
N THR A 114 -11.84 15.61 -3.76
CA THR A 114 -13.07 16.39 -3.81
C THR A 114 -13.06 17.38 -4.99
N LYS A 115 -11.94 18.05 -5.22
CA LYS A 115 -11.75 18.92 -6.40
C LYS A 115 -11.82 18.12 -7.70
N PHE A 116 -11.20 16.92 -7.74
CA PHE A 116 -11.28 16.03 -8.88
C PHE A 116 -12.72 15.57 -9.14
N MET A 117 -13.45 15.16 -8.09
CA MET A 117 -14.85 14.76 -8.19
C MET A 117 -15.72 15.87 -8.79
N TYR A 118 -15.53 17.11 -8.36
CA TYR A 118 -16.21 18.27 -8.94
C TYR A 118 -15.85 18.44 -10.42
N TRP A 119 -14.56 18.36 -10.75
CA TRP A 119 -14.09 18.52 -12.12
C TRP A 119 -14.65 17.44 -13.04
N ILE A 120 -14.53 16.17 -12.71
CA ILE A 120 -15.02 15.08 -13.56
C ILE A 120 -16.53 15.16 -13.76
N LYS A 121 -17.30 15.41 -12.70
CA LYS A 121 -18.77 15.49 -12.76
C LYS A 121 -19.30 16.68 -13.58
N THR A 122 -18.52 17.73 -13.75
CA THR A 122 -18.94 18.95 -14.44
C THR A 122 -18.35 19.09 -15.84
N ARG A 123 -17.41 18.21 -16.23
CA ARG A 123 -16.64 18.35 -17.45
C ARG A 123 -16.67 17.16 -18.39
N TYR A 124 -16.97 15.94 -17.92
CA TYR A 124 -16.88 14.72 -18.70
C TYR A 124 -17.75 14.74 -19.99
N ASP A 125 -18.82 15.53 -20.01
CA ASP A 125 -19.75 15.72 -21.13
C ASP A 125 -19.43 16.95 -22.01
N LYS A 126 -18.38 17.70 -21.69
CA LYS A 126 -18.01 18.97 -22.35
C LYS A 126 -16.61 18.96 -22.94
N GLU A 127 -15.77 18.06 -22.51
CA GLU A 127 -14.37 17.96 -22.90
C GLU A 127 -14.04 16.47 -23.14
N ASP A 128 -13.13 16.20 -24.07
CA ASP A 128 -12.62 14.86 -24.31
C ASP A 128 -11.66 14.45 -23.16
N ILE A 129 -12.26 14.05 -22.03
CA ILE A 129 -11.50 13.53 -20.89
C ILE A 129 -11.27 12.04 -21.11
N THR A 130 -9.99 11.62 -20.99
CA THR A 130 -9.59 10.22 -21.09
C THR A 130 -9.18 9.66 -19.72
N GLU A 131 -8.95 8.35 -19.64
CA GLU A 131 -8.41 7.71 -18.46
C GLU A 131 -7.05 8.32 -18.06
N LEU A 132 -6.12 8.49 -19.00
CA LEU A 132 -4.82 9.12 -18.78
C LEU A 132 -4.95 10.58 -18.35
N SER A 133 -5.74 11.37 -19.07
CA SER A 133 -5.91 12.79 -18.72
C SER A 133 -6.57 12.97 -17.35
N SER A 134 -7.40 12.03 -16.91
CA SER A 134 -7.99 12.04 -15.57
C SER A 134 -6.96 11.68 -14.49
N ALA A 135 -6.07 10.72 -14.75
CA ALA A 135 -4.96 10.39 -13.87
C ALA A 135 -4.02 11.60 -13.67
N ASP A 136 -3.59 12.22 -14.79
CA ASP A 136 -2.75 13.43 -14.77
C ASP A 136 -3.42 14.58 -13.99
N LYS A 137 -4.72 14.75 -14.19
CA LYS A 137 -5.49 15.78 -13.48
C LYS A 137 -5.47 15.57 -11.98
N LEU A 138 -5.70 14.35 -11.53
CA LEU A 138 -5.70 14.04 -10.10
C LEU A 138 -4.31 14.19 -9.49
N THR A 139 -3.28 13.68 -10.15
CA THR A 139 -1.87 13.89 -9.74
C THR A 139 -1.54 15.38 -9.62
N SER A 140 -2.00 16.21 -10.57
CA SER A 140 -1.81 17.67 -10.49
C SER A 140 -2.48 18.33 -9.30
N LEU A 141 -3.66 17.84 -8.90
CA LEU A 141 -4.40 18.34 -7.73
C LEU A 141 -3.74 17.92 -6.41
N ARG A 142 -3.13 16.74 -6.37
CA ARG A 142 -2.29 16.27 -5.25
C ARG A 142 -1.00 17.07 -5.16
N ALA A 143 -0.33 17.28 -6.28
CA ALA A 143 0.92 18.05 -6.34
C ALA A 143 0.75 19.51 -5.90
N ALA A 144 -0.46 20.04 -5.94
CA ALA A 144 -0.78 21.36 -5.41
C ALA A 144 -0.95 21.40 -3.87
N GLN A 145 -0.91 20.25 -3.18
CA GLN A 145 -0.95 20.19 -1.72
C GLN A 145 0.47 20.29 -1.15
N GLU A 146 0.60 20.93 -0.02
CA GLU A 146 1.88 21.03 0.70
C GLU A 146 2.35 19.64 1.16
N GLY A 147 3.66 19.37 1.04
CA GLY A 147 4.26 18.12 1.48
C GLY A 147 4.08 16.94 0.52
N TYR A 148 3.42 17.13 -0.64
CA TYR A 148 3.32 16.08 -1.66
C TYR A 148 4.71 15.72 -2.22
N ILE A 149 4.99 14.43 -2.29
CA ILE A 149 6.26 13.88 -2.81
C ILE A 149 6.04 13.29 -4.21
N ARG A 150 5.05 12.40 -4.34
CA ARG A 150 4.68 11.67 -5.56
C ARG A 150 3.37 10.91 -5.33
N ASP A 151 2.83 10.28 -6.36
CA ASP A 151 1.77 9.31 -6.15
C ASP A 151 2.30 8.10 -5.34
N SER A 152 1.47 7.51 -4.50
CA SER A 152 1.82 6.37 -3.64
C SER A 152 1.87 5.04 -4.40
N PHE A 153 1.19 4.99 -5.55
CA PHE A 153 1.22 3.92 -6.55
C PHE A 153 0.77 4.47 -7.90
N GLU A 154 0.93 3.68 -8.95
CA GLU A 154 0.49 4.07 -10.30
C GLU A 154 -1.04 4.26 -10.33
N PRO A 155 -1.55 5.41 -10.78
CA PRO A 155 -2.98 5.67 -10.81
C PRO A 155 -3.76 4.67 -11.67
N LEU A 156 -4.76 4.02 -11.08
CA LEU A 156 -5.66 3.09 -11.76
C LEU A 156 -6.96 3.84 -12.09
N CYS A 157 -7.02 4.40 -13.29
CA CYS A 157 -8.18 5.10 -13.80
C CYS A 157 -8.83 4.25 -14.90
N ALA A 158 -9.96 3.62 -14.60
CA ALA A 158 -10.54 2.59 -15.43
C ALA A 158 -12.00 2.89 -15.78
N PHE A 159 -12.28 3.06 -17.06
CA PHE A 159 -13.62 3.33 -17.56
C PHE A 159 -14.32 2.04 -18.03
N ALA A 160 -15.57 1.88 -17.64
CA ALA A 160 -16.44 0.78 -18.07
C ALA A 160 -15.80 -0.61 -17.85
N ASP A 161 -15.58 -1.38 -18.89
CA ASP A 161 -15.04 -2.75 -18.85
C ASP A 161 -13.57 -2.82 -18.48
N HIS A 162 -12.79 -1.76 -18.62
CA HIS A 162 -11.42 -1.70 -18.11
C HIS A 162 -11.39 -1.87 -16.57
N ALA A 163 -12.40 -1.41 -15.84
CA ALA A 163 -12.50 -1.58 -14.40
C ALA A 163 -12.72 -3.04 -13.93
N ALA A 164 -13.02 -3.96 -14.85
CA ALA A 164 -13.08 -5.38 -14.53
C ALA A 164 -11.71 -6.04 -14.34
N MET A 165 -10.64 -5.37 -14.77
CA MET A 165 -9.27 -5.83 -14.61
C MET A 165 -8.67 -5.22 -13.35
N MET A 166 -8.35 -6.08 -12.35
CA MET A 166 -7.64 -5.64 -11.16
C MET A 166 -6.28 -5.05 -11.54
N HIS A 167 -5.93 -3.92 -10.97
CA HIS A 167 -4.67 -3.22 -11.24
C HIS A 167 -4.50 -2.80 -12.71
N TYR A 168 -5.62 -2.56 -13.43
CA TYR A 168 -5.53 -1.93 -14.74
C TYR A 168 -4.93 -0.53 -14.63
N SER A 169 -3.89 -0.28 -15.40
CA SER A 169 -3.31 1.06 -15.57
C SER A 169 -3.44 1.46 -17.04
N PRO A 170 -4.01 2.63 -17.33
CA PRO A 170 -4.16 3.08 -18.71
C PRO A 170 -2.80 3.34 -19.35
N SER A 171 -2.68 2.98 -20.61
CA SER A 171 -1.52 3.29 -21.46
C SER A 171 -1.96 4.09 -22.68
N LYS A 172 -1.01 4.62 -23.45
CA LYS A 172 -1.33 5.34 -24.70
C LYS A 172 -2.10 4.49 -25.70
N GLU A 173 -1.91 3.16 -25.66
CA GLU A 173 -2.54 2.19 -26.55
C GLU A 173 -3.95 1.81 -26.09
N THR A 174 -4.21 1.87 -24.78
CA THR A 174 -5.48 1.44 -24.18
C THR A 174 -6.38 2.59 -23.76
N ASP A 175 -5.85 3.82 -23.76
CA ASP A 175 -6.56 5.02 -23.30
C ASP A 175 -7.87 5.25 -24.04
N VAL A 176 -8.94 5.48 -23.31
CA VAL A 176 -10.26 5.73 -23.84
C VAL A 176 -10.89 7.00 -23.30
N VAL A 177 -11.72 7.62 -24.12
CA VAL A 177 -12.50 8.81 -23.72
C VAL A 177 -13.66 8.39 -22.83
N LEU A 178 -13.84 9.07 -21.71
CA LEU A 178 -14.96 8.86 -20.79
C LEU A 178 -16.27 9.32 -21.45
N LYS A 179 -17.33 8.51 -21.28
CA LYS A 179 -18.64 8.76 -21.90
C LYS A 179 -19.76 8.54 -20.89
N GLU A 180 -20.92 9.12 -21.22
CA GLU A 180 -22.14 8.86 -20.46
C GLU A 180 -22.60 7.40 -20.57
N GLY A 181 -23.25 6.89 -19.53
CA GLY A 181 -23.88 5.57 -19.52
C GLY A 181 -23.02 4.47 -18.84
N ALA A 182 -21.91 4.82 -18.21
CA ALA A 182 -21.05 3.86 -17.55
C ALA A 182 -20.49 4.37 -16.22
N MET A 183 -19.80 3.48 -15.53
CA MET A 183 -19.02 3.80 -14.31
C MET A 183 -17.55 4.04 -14.66
N PHE A 184 -16.94 4.94 -13.93
CA PHE A 184 -15.52 5.24 -13.97
C PHE A 184 -14.92 4.98 -12.59
N LEU A 185 -14.07 3.98 -12.48
CA LEU A 185 -13.33 3.65 -11.28
C LEU A 185 -12.02 4.43 -11.26
N ASN A 186 -11.71 5.01 -10.11
CA ASN A 186 -10.49 5.76 -9.89
C ASN A 186 -9.88 5.30 -8.56
N ASP A 187 -8.83 4.50 -8.65
CA ASP A 187 -8.07 3.96 -7.53
C ASP A 187 -6.67 4.54 -7.56
N THR A 188 -6.37 5.38 -6.59
CA THR A 188 -5.19 6.24 -6.61
C THR A 188 -4.78 6.64 -5.20
N GLY A 189 -3.54 7.06 -5.02
CA GLY A 189 -3.07 7.54 -3.73
C GLY A 189 -1.94 8.56 -3.86
N GLY A 190 -1.72 9.33 -2.81
CA GLY A 190 -0.64 10.29 -2.69
C GLY A 190 0.35 9.91 -1.60
N GLY A 191 1.63 10.13 -1.84
CA GLY A 191 2.69 10.10 -0.85
C GLY A 191 3.01 11.53 -0.42
N TYR A 192 2.84 11.81 0.85
CA TYR A 192 3.14 13.08 1.51
C TYR A 192 4.19 12.85 2.60
N TYR A 193 4.85 13.91 3.05
CA TYR A 193 5.73 13.79 4.22
C TYR A 193 4.99 13.31 5.48
N GLU A 194 3.70 13.56 5.53
CA GLU A 194 2.81 13.16 6.62
C GLU A 194 2.28 11.72 6.48
N GLY A 195 2.51 11.06 5.35
CA GLY A 195 2.09 9.67 5.17
C GLY A 195 1.64 9.34 3.76
N SER A 196 1.28 8.10 3.54
CA SER A 196 0.72 7.62 2.28
C SER A 196 -0.79 7.50 2.37
N THR A 197 -1.47 7.77 1.25
CA THR A 197 -2.92 7.55 1.11
C THR A 197 -3.20 6.52 0.03
N ASP A 198 -4.39 5.92 0.12
CA ASP A 198 -4.91 4.94 -0.81
C ASP A 198 -6.43 5.16 -0.86
N ILE A 199 -6.93 5.71 -1.95
CA ILE A 199 -8.33 6.14 -2.06
C ILE A 199 -8.93 5.69 -3.38
N THR A 200 -9.94 4.83 -3.30
CA THR A 200 -10.74 4.43 -4.45
C THR A 200 -12.09 5.14 -4.46
N ARG A 201 -12.50 5.63 -5.61
CA ARG A 201 -13.86 6.14 -5.86
C ARG A 201 -14.36 5.68 -7.22
N THR A 202 -15.62 5.26 -7.25
CA THR A 202 -16.32 4.92 -8.50
C THR A 202 -17.35 6.01 -8.80
N PHE A 203 -17.20 6.65 -9.95
CA PHE A 203 -18.09 7.72 -10.42
C PHE A 203 -19.08 7.16 -11.43
N ILE A 204 -20.33 7.58 -11.30
CA ILE A 204 -21.35 7.34 -12.29
C ILE A 204 -21.38 8.53 -13.25
N LEU A 205 -21.18 8.28 -14.55
CA LEU A 205 -21.22 9.28 -15.61
C LEU A 205 -22.56 9.16 -16.35
N GLY A 206 -23.43 10.15 -16.15
CA GLY A 206 -24.79 10.14 -16.68
C GLY A 206 -25.71 9.12 -16.01
N SER A 207 -26.47 8.37 -16.81
CA SER A 207 -27.42 7.35 -16.34
C SER A 207 -26.84 5.95 -16.52
N ILE A 208 -27.04 5.08 -15.54
CA ILE A 208 -26.65 3.66 -15.59
C ILE A 208 -27.88 2.76 -15.45
N ASP A 209 -27.79 1.51 -15.90
CA ASP A 209 -28.86 0.53 -15.80
C ASP A 209 -29.10 0.04 -14.36
N GLN A 210 -30.13 -0.79 -14.17
CA GLN A 210 -30.53 -1.27 -12.85
C GLN A 210 -29.57 -2.31 -12.28
N ASP A 211 -28.92 -3.11 -13.11
CA ASP A 211 -27.95 -4.10 -12.64
C ASP A 211 -26.68 -3.41 -12.15
N MET A 212 -26.16 -2.40 -12.83
CA MET A 212 -25.06 -1.57 -12.37
C MET A 212 -25.39 -0.91 -11.02
N LYS A 213 -26.60 -0.35 -10.86
CA LYS A 213 -27.03 0.23 -9.57
C LYS A 213 -27.07 -0.81 -8.46
N LYS A 214 -27.57 -2.00 -8.76
CA LYS A 214 -27.67 -3.13 -7.84
C LYS A 214 -26.27 -3.55 -7.34
N TYR A 215 -25.32 -3.75 -8.26
CA TYR A 215 -23.95 -4.15 -7.90
C TYR A 215 -23.20 -3.05 -7.15
N PHE A 216 -23.30 -1.81 -7.61
CA PHE A 216 -22.73 -0.66 -6.91
C PHE A 216 -23.26 -0.57 -5.46
N THR A 217 -24.56 -0.73 -5.28
CA THR A 217 -25.20 -0.69 -3.96
C THR A 217 -24.72 -1.85 -3.07
N ALA A 218 -24.54 -3.04 -3.63
CA ALA A 218 -24.02 -4.20 -2.89
C ALA A 218 -22.59 -3.95 -2.40
N VAL A 219 -21.72 -3.38 -3.24
CA VAL A 219 -20.35 -3.01 -2.86
C VAL A 219 -20.32 -1.93 -1.77
N VAL A 220 -21.17 -0.90 -1.87
CA VAL A 220 -21.28 0.12 -0.83
C VAL A 220 -21.74 -0.48 0.50
N ARG A 221 -22.74 -1.37 0.47
CA ARG A 221 -23.19 -2.11 1.67
C ARG A 221 -22.07 -2.95 2.27
N ALA A 222 -21.33 -3.66 1.43
CA ALA A 222 -20.19 -4.48 1.82
C ALA A 222 -19.12 -3.64 2.56
N MET A 223 -18.71 -2.53 1.97
CA MET A 223 -17.76 -1.59 2.58
C MET A 223 -18.28 -1.05 3.92
N MET A 224 -19.55 -0.63 3.97
CA MET A 224 -20.15 -0.10 5.20
C MET A 224 -20.27 -1.16 6.31
N ASN A 225 -20.52 -2.43 5.97
CA ASN A 225 -20.57 -3.50 6.95
C ASN A 225 -19.22 -3.67 7.64
N LEU A 226 -18.12 -3.70 6.86
CA LEU A 226 -16.78 -3.84 7.42
C LEU A 226 -16.38 -2.59 8.23
N SER A 227 -16.62 -1.39 7.70
CA SER A 227 -16.22 -0.14 8.36
C SER A 227 -16.93 0.14 9.68
N ARG A 228 -18.07 -0.53 9.93
CA ARG A 228 -18.85 -0.41 11.17
C ARG A 228 -18.69 -1.62 12.09
N ALA A 229 -17.87 -2.59 11.70
CA ALA A 229 -17.75 -3.82 12.47
C ALA A 229 -17.12 -3.55 13.83
N ASN A 230 -17.78 -4.05 14.88
CA ASN A 230 -17.19 -4.19 16.19
C ASN A 230 -16.73 -5.64 16.35
N PHE A 231 -15.53 -5.83 16.83
CA PHE A 231 -14.95 -7.17 16.97
C PHE A 231 -14.14 -7.28 18.26
N LEU A 232 -13.90 -8.50 18.70
CA LEU A 232 -13.12 -8.75 19.91
C LEU A 232 -11.64 -8.69 19.61
N TYR A 233 -10.86 -8.22 20.57
CA TYR A 233 -9.40 -8.33 20.52
C TYR A 233 -8.98 -9.79 20.25
N GLY A 234 -7.98 -9.96 19.39
CA GLY A 234 -7.57 -11.28 18.91
C GLY A 234 -8.28 -11.74 17.63
N CYS A 235 -9.21 -10.93 17.10
CA CYS A 235 -9.81 -11.18 15.79
C CYS A 235 -8.81 -10.93 14.69
N HIS A 236 -8.92 -11.68 13.59
CA HIS A 236 -8.10 -11.52 12.40
C HIS A 236 -8.91 -10.96 11.24
N GLY A 237 -8.26 -10.32 10.27
CA GLY A 237 -8.94 -9.76 9.10
C GLY A 237 -9.73 -10.81 8.31
N TYR A 238 -9.26 -12.06 8.22
CA TYR A 238 -10.01 -13.13 7.57
C TYR A 238 -11.32 -13.51 8.30
N ASN A 239 -11.45 -13.24 9.59
CA ASN A 239 -12.70 -13.44 10.30
C ASN A 239 -13.76 -12.39 9.92
N LEU A 240 -13.32 -11.19 9.53
CA LEU A 240 -14.20 -10.07 9.20
C LEU A 240 -14.51 -9.97 7.71
N ASP A 241 -13.74 -10.60 6.85
CA ASP A 241 -13.89 -10.56 5.39
C ASP A 241 -15.31 -10.99 4.94
N VAL A 242 -15.94 -11.90 5.65
CA VAL A 242 -17.31 -12.34 5.38
C VAL A 242 -18.34 -11.20 5.42
N LEU A 243 -18.10 -10.15 6.22
CA LEU A 243 -18.98 -8.98 6.29
C LEU A 243 -19.04 -8.21 4.97
N VAL A 244 -17.94 -8.26 4.22
CA VAL A 244 -17.85 -7.67 2.88
C VAL A 244 -18.48 -8.58 1.84
N ARG A 245 -18.25 -9.89 1.92
CA ARG A 245 -18.71 -10.84 0.91
C ARG A 245 -20.21 -11.11 0.98
N GLN A 246 -20.79 -11.09 2.16
CA GLN A 246 -22.21 -11.43 2.36
C GLN A 246 -23.15 -10.67 1.39
N PRO A 247 -23.09 -9.32 1.25
CA PRO A 247 -23.96 -8.60 0.31
C PRO A 247 -23.74 -8.96 -1.17
N ILE A 248 -22.56 -9.47 -1.50
CA ILE A 248 -22.19 -9.90 -2.85
C ILE A 248 -22.70 -11.31 -3.11
N TRP A 249 -22.50 -12.23 -2.16
CA TRP A 249 -23.00 -13.60 -2.23
C TRP A 249 -24.55 -13.68 -2.27
N ASP A 250 -25.24 -12.75 -1.61
CA ASP A 250 -26.70 -12.62 -1.69
C ASP A 250 -27.21 -12.39 -3.14
N LEU A 251 -26.31 -11.95 -4.02
CA LEU A 251 -26.58 -11.78 -5.46
C LEU A 251 -26.14 -12.99 -6.31
N ASN A 252 -25.68 -14.08 -5.69
CA ASN A 252 -25.08 -15.25 -6.32
C ASN A 252 -23.83 -14.92 -7.19
N ILE A 253 -23.09 -13.91 -6.81
CA ILE A 253 -21.80 -13.53 -7.42
C ILE A 253 -20.72 -13.45 -6.33
N ASP A 254 -19.47 -13.38 -6.75
CA ASP A 254 -18.31 -13.21 -5.87
C ASP A 254 -17.30 -12.28 -6.54
N PHE A 255 -16.29 -11.84 -5.78
CA PHE A 255 -15.10 -11.18 -6.27
C PHE A 255 -13.86 -11.91 -5.73
N GLN A 256 -12.78 -11.94 -6.53
CA GLN A 256 -11.62 -12.80 -6.26
C GLN A 256 -10.41 -12.03 -5.70
N CYS A 257 -10.65 -10.91 -5.06
CA CYS A 257 -9.61 -10.12 -4.42
C CYS A 257 -9.78 -10.04 -2.90
N GLY A 258 -8.77 -9.51 -2.22
CA GLY A 258 -8.91 -9.13 -0.81
C GLY A 258 -9.86 -7.96 -0.66
N SER A 259 -10.46 -7.84 0.51
CA SER A 259 -11.41 -6.78 0.84
C SER A 259 -10.80 -5.63 1.63
N GLY A 260 -9.51 -5.72 1.98
CA GLY A 260 -8.79 -4.65 2.66
C GLY A 260 -7.37 -5.04 3.07
N HIS A 261 -6.61 -4.04 3.51
CA HIS A 261 -5.22 -4.18 3.93
C HIS A 261 -4.81 -3.03 4.85
N GLY A 262 -3.66 -3.16 5.50
CA GLY A 262 -3.02 -2.06 6.22
C GLY A 262 -2.41 -1.05 5.26
N VAL A 263 -2.27 0.19 5.70
CA VAL A 263 -1.66 1.29 4.92
C VAL A 263 -0.38 1.75 5.60
N GLY A 264 0.71 1.76 4.84
CA GLY A 264 2.02 2.20 5.33
C GLY A 264 2.12 3.72 5.48
N TYR A 265 2.94 4.16 6.43
CA TYR A 265 3.15 5.60 6.68
C TYR A 265 3.88 6.29 5.52
N LEU A 266 5.12 5.93 5.25
CA LEU A 266 5.95 6.46 4.13
C LEU A 266 6.50 5.32 3.27
N GLY A 267 5.82 4.22 3.21
CA GLY A 267 6.26 3.03 2.49
C GLY A 267 5.18 2.50 1.58
N ASN A 268 5.14 1.17 1.52
CA ASN A 268 4.14 0.47 0.73
C ASN A 268 2.73 0.73 1.26
N VAL A 269 1.81 1.11 0.40
CA VAL A 269 0.39 1.28 0.77
C VAL A 269 -0.23 -0.04 1.24
N HIS A 270 0.17 -1.17 0.65
CA HIS A 270 -0.21 -2.50 1.14
C HIS A 270 0.74 -2.94 2.24
N GLU A 271 0.48 -2.54 3.47
CA GLU A 271 1.34 -2.84 4.60
C GLU A 271 0.85 -4.07 5.39
N PRO A 272 1.70 -5.14 5.49
CA PRO A 272 1.42 -6.25 6.38
C PRO A 272 1.63 -5.83 7.86
N PRO A 273 1.10 -6.59 8.86
CA PRO A 273 0.47 -7.89 8.70
C PRO A 273 -1.05 -7.84 8.49
N THR A 274 -1.67 -6.66 8.53
CA THR A 274 -3.12 -6.52 8.39
C THR A 274 -3.57 -6.84 6.97
N GLY A 275 -4.51 -7.74 6.82
CA GLY A 275 -5.12 -8.11 5.55
C GLY A 275 -6.50 -8.71 5.75
N PHE A 276 -7.45 -8.28 4.91
CA PHE A 276 -8.83 -8.77 4.93
C PHE A 276 -9.07 -9.60 3.67
N ARG A 277 -9.18 -10.92 3.84
CA ARG A 277 -9.47 -11.88 2.76
C ARG A 277 -10.03 -13.16 3.35
N TRP A 278 -10.76 -13.89 2.56
CA TRP A 278 -11.40 -15.15 3.01
C TRP A 278 -10.41 -16.29 3.29
N TYR A 279 -9.12 -16.11 2.92
CA TYR A 279 -8.05 -17.09 3.18
C TYR A 279 -6.79 -16.38 3.68
N VAL A 280 -5.95 -17.12 4.39
CA VAL A 280 -4.66 -16.62 4.89
C VAL A 280 -3.62 -16.66 3.78
N VAL A 281 -2.84 -15.57 3.64
CA VAL A 281 -1.69 -15.51 2.75
C VAL A 281 -0.41 -15.55 3.60
N PRO A 282 0.23 -16.73 3.75
CA PRO A 282 1.39 -16.89 4.65
C PRO A 282 2.55 -15.94 4.35
N SER A 283 2.83 -15.70 3.06
CA SER A 283 3.92 -14.80 2.62
C SER A 283 3.73 -13.34 3.03
N LYS A 284 2.53 -12.95 3.45
CA LYS A 284 2.21 -11.60 3.93
C LYS A 284 2.07 -11.50 5.45
N ASN A 285 2.25 -12.61 6.16
CA ASN A 285 2.05 -12.71 7.61
C ASN A 285 0.66 -12.24 8.08
N GLU A 286 -0.36 -12.39 7.23
CA GLU A 286 -1.74 -11.96 7.51
C GLU A 286 -2.46 -12.79 8.59
N HIS A 287 -1.74 -13.68 9.26
CA HIS A 287 -2.24 -14.46 10.39
C HIS A 287 -2.14 -13.74 11.74
N HIS A 288 -1.60 -12.53 11.77
CA HIS A 288 -1.60 -11.71 12.98
C HIS A 288 -3.01 -11.16 13.27
N GLN A 289 -3.32 -11.08 14.56
CA GLN A 289 -4.55 -10.42 15.02
C GLN A 289 -4.55 -8.93 14.65
N LEU A 290 -5.75 -8.36 14.58
CA LEU A 290 -5.90 -6.92 14.39
C LEU A 290 -5.59 -6.20 15.71
N GLU A 291 -4.75 -5.19 15.66
CA GLU A 291 -4.28 -4.41 16.79
C GLU A 291 -4.91 -2.99 16.77
#